data_1d4f34c278b9201127545f7259b2c9b1
#
_entry.id   1d4f34c278b9201127545f7259b2c9b1
#
_cell.length_a   1.000
_cell.length_b   1.000
_cell.length_c   1.000
_cell.angle_alpha   90.00
_cell.angle_beta   90.00
_cell.angle_gamma   90.00
#
_symmetry.space_group_name_H-M   'P 1'
#
loop_
_entity.id
_entity.type
_entity.pdbx_description
1 polymer ?
#
loop_
_entity_poly.entity_id
_entity_poly.type
_entity_poly.pdbx_seq_one_letter_code
_entity_poly.pdbx_strand_id
1 'polypeptide(L)' 'MIKTANTLTVLLGRRQADTGERWSLRHLAREAEVPKDLVYRLDAGTARYVSLEALDRLCHALDCEPNDILVWEDGAE' A
#
# COMPACT_ATOMS: atom_id res chain seq x y z
N MET A 1 16.45 1.38 7.64
CA MET A 1 15.10 1.21 8.22
C MET A 1 14.09 1.01 7.11
N ILE A 2 13.00 0.33 7.42
CA ILE A 2 11.94 0.10 6.45
C ILE A 2 10.91 1.23 6.57
N LYS A 3 10.51 1.75 5.44
CA LYS A 3 9.48 2.79 5.43
C LYS A 3 8.61 2.63 4.19
N THR A 4 7.53 3.41 4.11
CA THR A 4 6.64 3.38 2.96
C THR A 4 7.35 4.02 1.76
N ALA A 5 7.44 3.28 0.66
CA ALA A 5 8.10 3.76 -0.55
C ALA A 5 7.25 4.79 -1.27
N ASN A 6 5.97 4.46 -1.44
CA ASN A 6 4.99 5.34 -2.06
C ASN A 6 3.75 5.31 -1.20
N THR A 7 3.01 6.41 -1.17
CA THR A 7 1.73 6.34 -0.50
C THR A 7 0.81 5.45 -1.30
N LEU A 8 -0.14 4.82 -0.63
CA LEU A 8 -1.10 3.99 -1.34
C LEU A 8 -1.94 4.81 -2.30
N THR A 9 -2.14 6.09 -1.98
CA THR A 9 -2.85 7.01 -2.89
C THR A 9 -2.15 7.10 -4.24
N VAL A 10 -0.81 7.15 -4.24
CA VAL A 10 -0.05 7.17 -5.48
C VAL A 10 -0.24 5.89 -6.27
N LEU A 11 -0.18 4.74 -5.58
CA LEU A 11 -0.37 3.45 -6.23
C LEU A 11 -1.77 3.30 -6.79
N LEU A 12 -2.77 3.82 -6.07
CA LEU A 12 -4.14 3.83 -6.58
C LEU A 12 -4.27 4.69 -7.81
N GLY A 13 -3.54 5.81 -7.87
CA GLY A 13 -3.51 6.65 -9.05
C GLY A 13 -2.94 5.95 -10.26
N ARG A 14 -1.87 5.17 -10.07
CA ARG A 14 -1.31 4.36 -11.15
C ARG A 14 -2.30 3.32 -11.64
N ARG A 15 -2.98 2.68 -10.71
CA ARG A 15 -3.98 1.67 -11.05
C ARG A 15 -5.14 2.30 -11.83
N GLN A 16 -5.57 3.49 -11.44
CA GLN A 16 -6.62 4.19 -12.15
C GLN A 16 -6.20 4.51 -13.58
N ALA A 17 -4.95 4.91 -13.77
CA ALA A 17 -4.44 5.20 -15.11
C ALA A 17 -4.45 3.95 -15.99
N ASP A 18 -4.18 2.77 -15.40
CA ASP A 18 -4.14 1.52 -16.15
C ASP A 18 -5.52 0.94 -16.43
N THR A 19 -6.43 1.02 -15.46
CA THR A 19 -7.72 0.33 -15.54
C THR A 19 -8.89 1.27 -15.77
N GLY A 20 -8.70 2.56 -15.54
CA GLY A 20 -9.79 3.54 -15.63
C GLY A 20 -10.70 3.53 -14.40
N GLU A 21 -10.43 2.65 -13.44
CA GLU A 21 -11.25 2.49 -12.25
C GLU A 21 -10.66 3.26 -11.08
N ARG A 22 -11.49 4.06 -10.43
CA ARG A 22 -11.04 4.87 -9.31
C ARG A 22 -11.43 4.23 -7.99
N TRP A 23 -10.42 3.89 -7.19
CA TRP A 23 -10.63 3.30 -5.87
C TRP A 23 -10.21 4.30 -4.80
N SER A 24 -11.01 4.37 -3.73
CA SER A 24 -10.60 5.05 -2.51
C SER A 24 -9.77 4.09 -1.67
N LEU A 25 -9.10 4.61 -0.64
CA LEU A 25 -8.38 3.76 0.30
C LEU A 25 -9.32 2.75 0.97
N ARG A 26 -10.52 3.19 1.28
CA ARG A 26 -11.53 2.34 1.89
C ARG A 26 -11.94 1.20 0.95
N HIS A 27 -12.09 1.51 -0.33
CA HIS A 27 -12.41 0.51 -1.33
C HIS A 27 -11.27 -0.50 -1.46
N LEU A 28 -10.03 0.00 -1.44
CA LEU A 28 -8.86 -0.87 -1.49
C LEU A 28 -8.86 -1.86 -0.32
N ALA A 29 -9.14 -1.36 0.88
CA ALA A 29 -9.17 -2.23 2.05
C ALA A 29 -10.19 -3.35 1.88
N ARG A 30 -11.34 -3.03 1.34
CA ARG A 30 -12.40 -4.00 1.11
C ARG A 30 -11.99 -5.02 0.04
N GLU A 31 -11.44 -4.56 -1.07
CA GLU A 31 -11.06 -5.44 -2.17
C GLU A 31 -9.89 -6.33 -1.78
N ALA A 32 -8.96 -5.82 -1.02
CA ALA A 32 -7.81 -6.59 -0.56
C ALA A 32 -8.13 -7.45 0.66
N GLU A 33 -9.31 -7.24 1.27
CA GLU A 33 -9.71 -7.95 2.49
C GLU A 33 -8.72 -7.76 3.62
N VAL A 34 -8.31 -6.52 3.83
CA VAL A 34 -7.44 -6.15 4.93
C VAL A 34 -8.11 -5.07 5.76
N PRO A 35 -7.72 -4.91 7.03
CA PRO A 35 -8.29 -3.86 7.87
C PRO A 35 -8.05 -2.47 7.28
N LYS A 36 -9.06 -1.64 7.27
CA LYS A 36 -8.90 -0.29 6.72
C LYS A 36 -7.92 0.54 7.53
N ASP A 37 -7.80 0.28 8.84
CA ASP A 37 -6.82 0.97 9.68
C ASP A 37 -5.41 0.75 9.14
N LEU A 38 -5.11 -0.47 8.70
CA LEU A 38 -3.80 -0.78 8.14
C LEU A 38 -3.57 0.04 6.87
N VAL A 39 -4.58 0.11 6.01
CA VAL A 39 -4.48 0.86 4.76
C VAL A 39 -4.22 2.32 5.03
N TYR A 40 -4.97 2.92 5.96
CA TYR A 40 -4.77 4.33 6.29
C TYR A 40 -3.40 4.58 6.92
N ARG A 41 -2.92 3.68 7.76
CA ARG A 41 -1.60 3.82 8.37
C ARG A 41 -0.48 3.68 7.36
N LEU A 42 -0.63 2.76 6.41
CA LEU A 42 0.37 2.61 5.36
C LEU A 42 0.42 3.87 4.49
N ASP A 43 -0.75 4.40 4.15
CA ASP A 43 -0.80 5.61 3.34
C ASP A 43 -0.18 6.80 4.07
N ALA A 44 -0.41 6.90 5.37
CA ALA A 44 0.12 7.99 6.17
C ALA A 44 1.60 7.80 6.54
N GLY A 45 2.12 6.60 6.32
CA GLY A 45 3.51 6.31 6.69
C GLY A 45 3.70 6.05 8.17
N THR A 46 2.62 5.74 8.90
CA THR A 46 2.68 5.51 10.34
C THR A 46 2.54 4.06 10.75
N ALA A 47 2.40 3.15 9.78
CA ALA A 47 2.30 1.73 10.09
C ALA A 47 3.62 1.23 10.67
N ARG A 48 3.53 0.49 11.77
CA ARG A 48 4.71 -0.05 12.44
C ARG A 48 5.00 -1.49 12.03
N TYR A 49 3.97 -2.21 11.65
CA TYR A 49 4.12 -3.58 11.17
C TYR A 49 2.97 -3.90 10.24
N VAL A 50 3.23 -4.87 9.37
CA VAL A 50 2.24 -5.39 8.46
C VAL A 50 2.53 -6.88 8.31
N SER A 51 1.49 -7.72 8.34
CA SER A 51 1.71 -9.14 8.15
C SER A 51 2.04 -9.41 6.68
N LEU A 52 2.77 -10.49 6.43
CA LEU A 52 3.08 -10.87 5.06
C LEU A 52 1.81 -11.18 4.29
N GLU A 53 0.81 -11.75 4.96
CA GLU A 53 -0.46 -12.04 4.31
C GLU A 53 -1.17 -10.76 3.86
N ALA A 54 -1.21 -9.75 4.73
CA ALA A 54 -1.85 -8.48 4.37
C ALA A 54 -1.09 -7.80 3.24
N LEU A 55 0.24 -7.84 3.29
CA LEU A 55 1.07 -7.26 2.25
C LEU A 55 0.82 -7.96 0.91
N ASP A 56 0.73 -9.29 0.94
CA ASP A 56 0.44 -10.08 -0.24
C ASP A 56 -0.90 -9.68 -0.86
N ARG A 57 -1.91 -9.53 -0.03
CA ARG A 57 -3.25 -9.15 -0.49
C ARG A 57 -3.27 -7.76 -1.11
N LEU A 58 -2.54 -6.82 -0.51
CA LEU A 58 -2.44 -5.47 -1.04
C LEU A 58 -1.71 -5.46 -2.39
N CYS A 59 -0.62 -6.20 -2.50
CA CYS A 59 0.12 -6.30 -3.75
C CYS A 59 -0.74 -6.90 -4.84
N HIS A 60 -1.53 -7.92 -4.50
CA HIS A 60 -2.41 -8.55 -5.46
C HIS A 60 -3.50 -7.58 -5.93
N ALA A 61 -4.13 -6.88 -4.99
CA ALA A 61 -5.20 -5.94 -5.33
C ALA A 61 -4.71 -4.76 -6.15
N LEU A 62 -3.49 -4.30 -5.87
CA LEU A 62 -2.89 -3.16 -6.57
C LEU A 62 -2.10 -3.57 -7.80
N ASP A 63 -1.92 -4.87 -8.00
CA ASP A 63 -1.08 -5.40 -9.08
C ASP A 63 0.31 -4.77 -9.02
N CYS A 64 0.92 -4.82 -7.85
CA CYS A 64 2.23 -4.24 -7.61
C CYS A 64 3.08 -5.22 -6.81
N GLU A 65 4.33 -4.84 -6.59
CA GLU A 65 5.27 -5.65 -5.83
C GLU A 65 5.48 -5.05 -4.44
N PRO A 66 5.96 -5.85 -3.47
CA PRO A 66 6.18 -5.31 -2.12
C PRO A 66 7.09 -4.09 -2.09
N ASN A 67 8.07 -4.02 -2.99
CA ASN A 67 8.96 -2.87 -3.01
C ASN A 67 8.31 -1.61 -3.57
N ASP A 68 7.10 -1.72 -4.11
CA ASP A 68 6.33 -0.54 -4.47
C ASP A 68 5.68 0.08 -3.23
N ILE A 69 5.48 -0.72 -2.19
CA ILE A 69 4.83 -0.28 -0.96
C ILE A 69 5.85 0.04 0.12
N LEU A 70 6.84 -0.84 0.29
CA LEU A 70 7.84 -0.72 1.35
C LEU A 70 9.23 -0.68 0.75
N VAL A 71 10.11 0.09 1.37
CA VAL A 71 11.50 0.20 0.91
C VAL A 71 12.42 0.23 2.13
N TRP A 72 13.60 -0.34 1.96
CA TRP A 72 14.66 -0.20 2.94
C TRP A 72 15.40 1.10 2.66
N GLU A 73 15.52 1.92 3.69
CA GLU A 73 16.25 3.16 3.58
C GLU A 73 17.38 3.14 4.60
N ASP A 74 18.57 3.48 4.14
CA ASP A 74 19.74 3.43 4.99
C ASP A 74 19.63 4.39 6.19
N GLY A 75 18.97 5.50 6.01
CA GLY A 75 18.63 6.39 7.10
C GLY A 75 19.80 7.07 7.74
N ALA A 76 20.94 6.90 7.21
CA ALA A 76 22.11 7.46 7.81
C ALA A 76 22.09 8.92 7.78
N GLU A 77 22.20 9.20 8.32
CA GLU A 77 22.35 10.29 8.33
C GLU A 77 22.63 10.86 8.53
#